data_feb4364dfdc6b2a662c15278490c7989
#
_entry.id   feb4364dfdc6b2a662c15278490c7989
#
_cell.length_a   1.000
_cell.length_b   1.000
_cell.length_c   1.000
_cell.angle_alpha   90.00
_cell.angle_beta   90.00
_cell.angle_gamma   90.00
#
_symmetry.space_group_name_H-M   'P 1'
#
loop_
_entity.id
_entity.type
_entity.pdbx_description
1 polymer ?
#
loop_
_entity_poly.entity_id
_entity_poly.type
_entity_poly.pdbx_seq_one_letter_code
_entity_poly.pdbx_strand_id
1 'polypeptide(L)'
;LDGRRWRFFCCAKLSPILCKMNGRRKLNMQQNKRLITISMLSAIAFILTFIKFPLPFLPPYLTLDFSDVPTLLATFLLGPVAGILVALIKNILNFLFNMGDPVGPVANFLAGVSFLLSAYYVTKRQGRHGDKPRSLLTGLVIGTDVMTIVLSILNYFVLLPLYGMIFNLSDIVHNLKVIIVSGVIPFNIIKGIVISIIFYFIFNRIKNNIHL
;
A
#
# COMPACT_ATOMS: atom_id res chain seq x y z
N LEU A 1 11.95 -38.40 17.62
CA LEU A 1 13.37 -38.02 17.55
C LEU A 1 13.45 -36.62 16.97
N ASP A 2 13.62 -35.63 17.87
CA ASP A 2 13.44 -34.20 17.65
C ASP A 2 14.56 -33.61 16.78
N GLY A 3 14.23 -33.15 15.58
CA GLY A 3 15.19 -32.57 14.62
C GLY A 3 15.90 -31.29 15.10
N ARG A 4 15.55 -30.76 16.29
CA ARG A 4 16.24 -29.65 16.95
C ARG A 4 17.54 -30.07 17.65
N ARG A 5 17.64 -31.31 18.13
CA ARG A 5 18.82 -31.83 18.82
C ARG A 5 20.00 -32.07 17.89
N TRP A 6 19.75 -32.40 16.63
CA TRP A 6 20.80 -32.60 15.62
C TRP A 6 21.44 -31.27 15.14
N ARG A 7 20.73 -30.16 15.20
CA ARG A 7 21.31 -28.86 14.82
C ARG A 7 22.34 -28.34 15.82
N PHE A 8 22.18 -28.63 17.11
CA PHE A 8 23.14 -28.24 18.13
C PHE A 8 24.41 -29.08 18.06
N PHE A 9 24.30 -30.36 17.71
CA PHE A 9 25.46 -31.27 17.61
C PHE A 9 26.31 -30.99 16.35
N CYS A 10 25.73 -30.59 15.24
CA CYS A 10 26.49 -30.20 14.04
C CYS A 10 27.24 -28.87 14.21
N CYS A 11 26.71 -27.91 14.97
CA CYS A 11 27.39 -26.64 15.22
C CYS A 11 28.59 -26.78 16.18
N ALA A 12 28.60 -27.77 17.07
CA ALA A 12 29.68 -27.96 18.02
C ALA A 12 30.95 -28.63 17.41
N LYS A 13 30.81 -29.30 16.26
CA LYS A 13 31.91 -30.04 15.61
C LYS A 13 32.43 -29.37 14.31
N LEU A 14 31.68 -28.46 13.66
CA LEU A 14 32.19 -27.69 12.52
C LEU A 14 32.70 -26.34 13.01
N SER A 15 33.82 -25.89 12.42
CA SER A 15 34.45 -24.62 12.77
C SER A 15 33.46 -23.48 12.83
N PRO A 16 33.54 -22.55 13.80
CA PRO A 16 32.60 -21.43 13.98
C PRO A 16 32.44 -20.53 12.72
N ILE A 17 33.44 -20.59 11.85
CA ILE A 17 33.47 -19.90 10.56
C ILE A 17 32.43 -20.46 9.59
N LEU A 18 32.30 -21.79 9.47
CA LEU A 18 31.33 -22.45 8.59
C LEU A 18 29.88 -22.25 9.07
N CYS A 19 29.64 -22.22 10.39
CA CYS A 19 28.32 -21.92 10.96
C CYS A 19 27.92 -20.46 10.68
N LYS A 20 28.86 -19.52 10.81
CA LYS A 20 28.67 -18.10 10.50
C LYS A 20 28.44 -17.85 8.99
N MET A 21 29.13 -18.58 8.13
CA MET A 21 28.93 -18.50 6.66
C MET A 21 27.57 -19.05 6.23
N ASN A 22 27.12 -20.15 6.83
CA ASN A 22 25.82 -20.74 6.51
C ASN A 22 24.65 -19.87 7.01
N GLY A 23 24.81 -19.22 8.18
CA GLY A 23 23.88 -18.21 8.69
C GLY A 23 23.77 -17.00 7.75
N ARG A 24 24.90 -16.45 7.28
CA ARG A 24 24.90 -15.32 6.31
C ARG A 24 24.26 -15.70 4.98
N ARG A 25 24.51 -16.89 4.43
CA ARG A 25 23.86 -17.34 3.19
C ARG A 25 22.35 -17.45 3.33
N LYS A 26 21.84 -17.95 4.44
CA LYS A 26 20.38 -18.01 4.68
C LYS A 26 19.75 -16.63 4.80
N LEU A 27 20.40 -15.71 5.51
CA LEU A 27 19.94 -14.32 5.62
C LEU A 27 19.91 -13.64 4.27
N ASN A 28 20.96 -13.76 3.46
CA ASN A 28 21.03 -13.19 2.12
C ASN A 28 19.95 -13.79 1.19
N MET A 29 19.67 -15.09 1.30
CA MET A 29 18.64 -15.75 0.51
C MET A 29 17.23 -15.27 0.88
N GLN A 30 16.95 -15.01 2.14
CA GLN A 30 15.66 -14.45 2.59
C GLN A 30 15.51 -12.98 2.17
N GLN A 31 16.58 -12.19 2.26
CA GLN A 31 16.58 -10.80 1.79
C GLN A 31 16.35 -10.73 0.28
N ASN A 32 17.02 -11.57 -0.50
CA ASN A 32 16.84 -11.61 -1.96
C ASN A 32 15.41 -11.99 -2.36
N LYS A 33 14.81 -13.00 -1.70
CA LYS A 33 13.39 -13.36 -1.93
C LYS A 33 12.45 -12.19 -1.64
N ARG A 34 12.69 -11.48 -0.54
CA ARG A 34 11.91 -10.30 -0.16
C ARG A 34 12.01 -9.19 -1.20
N LEU A 35 13.23 -8.88 -1.67
CA LEU A 35 13.46 -7.87 -2.71
C LEU A 35 12.78 -8.24 -4.03
N ILE A 36 12.88 -9.49 -4.46
CA ILE A 36 12.21 -9.99 -5.67
C ILE A 36 10.70 -9.82 -5.55
N THR A 37 10.10 -10.19 -4.41
CA THR A 37 8.66 -10.03 -4.20
C THR A 37 8.23 -8.56 -4.23
N ILE A 38 9.01 -7.65 -3.60
CA ILE A 38 8.75 -6.21 -3.65
C ILE A 38 8.79 -5.71 -5.09
N SER A 39 9.80 -6.09 -5.87
CA SER A 39 9.94 -5.68 -7.27
C SER A 39 8.78 -6.17 -8.13
N MET A 40 8.37 -7.43 -7.98
CA MET A 40 7.22 -7.99 -8.70
C MET A 40 5.92 -7.28 -8.35
N LEU A 41 5.66 -7.06 -7.06
CA LEU A 41 4.46 -6.35 -6.62
C LEU A 41 4.46 -4.88 -7.06
N SER A 42 5.64 -4.23 -7.11
CA SER A 42 5.77 -2.87 -7.62
C SER A 42 5.48 -2.78 -9.12
N ALA A 43 5.94 -3.76 -9.91
CA ALA A 43 5.65 -3.83 -11.34
C ALA A 43 4.15 -4.04 -11.59
N ILE A 44 3.50 -4.97 -10.88
CA ILE A 44 2.06 -5.19 -10.97
C ILE A 44 1.29 -3.93 -10.55
N ALA A 45 1.69 -3.30 -9.45
CA ALA A 45 1.08 -2.07 -8.97
C ALA A 45 1.20 -0.96 -10.03
N PHE A 46 2.37 -0.80 -10.65
CA PHE A 46 2.59 0.18 -11.70
C PHE A 46 1.69 -0.06 -12.92
N ILE A 47 1.59 -1.30 -13.41
CA ILE A 47 0.69 -1.63 -14.53
C ILE A 47 -0.76 -1.27 -14.18
N LEU A 48 -1.20 -1.55 -12.95
CA LEU A 48 -2.56 -1.23 -12.50
C LEU A 48 -2.82 0.28 -12.39
N THR A 49 -1.80 1.15 -12.31
CA THR A 49 -2.01 2.61 -12.34
C THR A 49 -2.49 3.11 -13.71
N PHE A 50 -2.30 2.36 -14.79
CA PHE A 50 -2.81 2.72 -16.12
C PHE A 50 -4.29 2.35 -16.32
N ILE A 51 -4.80 1.42 -15.51
CA ILE A 51 -6.21 1.05 -15.52
C ILE A 51 -6.96 2.02 -14.62
N LYS A 52 -7.33 3.18 -15.18
CA LYS A 52 -8.02 4.27 -14.49
C LYS A 52 -9.50 4.28 -14.84
N PHE A 53 -10.35 4.28 -13.83
CA PHE A 53 -11.79 4.42 -13.98
C PHE A 53 -12.23 5.80 -13.49
N PRO A 54 -12.61 6.72 -14.39
CA PRO A 54 -13.23 7.97 -13.99
C PRO A 54 -14.63 7.67 -13.44
N LEU A 55 -14.97 8.26 -12.30
CA LEU A 55 -16.31 8.13 -11.73
C LEU A 55 -17.24 9.19 -12.35
N PRO A 56 -18.41 8.81 -12.90
CA PRO A 56 -19.25 9.69 -13.71
C PRO A 56 -19.84 10.91 -12.97
N PHE A 57 -19.86 10.89 -11.65
CA PHE A 57 -20.42 11.97 -10.82
C PHE A 57 -19.33 12.82 -10.12
N LEU A 58 -18.05 12.59 -10.43
CA LEU A 58 -16.92 13.24 -9.76
C LEU A 58 -16.05 13.99 -10.79
N PRO A 59 -15.28 14.98 -10.36
CA PRO A 59 -14.36 15.68 -11.24
C PRO A 59 -13.43 14.72 -11.99
N PRO A 60 -13.14 14.94 -13.27
CA PRO A 60 -12.42 13.98 -14.14
C PRO A 60 -10.96 13.72 -13.73
N TYR A 61 -10.39 14.57 -12.87
CA TYR A 61 -9.05 14.36 -12.31
C TYR A 61 -9.04 13.34 -11.15
N LEU A 62 -10.20 12.97 -10.61
CA LEU A 62 -10.35 11.94 -9.58
C LEU A 62 -10.60 10.58 -10.25
N THR A 63 -9.54 9.85 -10.50
CA THR A 63 -9.61 8.52 -11.11
C THR A 63 -9.34 7.41 -10.11
N LEU A 64 -10.16 6.38 -10.14
CA LEU A 64 -9.99 5.19 -9.32
C LEU A 64 -9.02 4.23 -10.01
N ASP A 65 -7.98 3.81 -9.31
CA ASP A 65 -7.04 2.78 -9.74
C ASP A 65 -6.95 1.66 -8.70
N PHE A 66 -6.56 0.46 -9.14
CA PHE A 66 -6.43 -0.71 -8.28
C PHE A 66 -4.99 -0.96 -7.80
N SER A 67 -4.08 -0.02 -8.04
CA SER A 67 -2.67 -0.14 -7.72
C SER A 67 -2.36 -0.23 -6.22
N ASP A 68 -3.30 0.17 -5.37
CA ASP A 68 -3.16 0.07 -3.92
C ASP A 68 -3.37 -1.37 -3.39
N VAL A 69 -4.01 -2.26 -4.18
CA VAL A 69 -4.20 -3.67 -3.78
C VAL A 69 -2.87 -4.41 -3.64
N PRO A 70 -1.95 -4.43 -4.64
CA PRO A 70 -0.62 -5.01 -4.47
C PRO A 70 0.20 -4.34 -3.35
N THR A 71 0.00 -3.05 -3.12
CA THR A 71 0.66 -2.29 -2.06
C THR A 71 0.23 -2.79 -0.67
N LEU A 72 -1.08 -3.03 -0.47
CA LEU A 72 -1.61 -3.65 0.74
C LEU A 72 -1.10 -5.09 0.89
N LEU A 73 -1.07 -5.88 -0.19
CA LEU A 73 -0.51 -7.25 -0.15
C LEU A 73 0.94 -7.25 0.32
N ALA A 74 1.78 -6.35 -0.21
CA ALA A 74 3.15 -6.20 0.25
C ALA A 74 3.22 -5.85 1.75
N THR A 75 2.31 -4.98 2.22
CA THR A 75 2.24 -4.56 3.62
C THR A 75 1.91 -5.72 4.55
N PHE A 76 0.91 -6.51 4.22
CA PHE A 76 0.46 -7.61 5.07
C PHE A 76 1.35 -8.85 4.98
N LEU A 77 1.99 -9.11 3.84
CA LEU A 77 2.90 -10.27 3.65
C LEU A 77 4.33 -10.00 4.11
N LEU A 78 4.87 -8.81 3.83
CA LEU A 78 6.29 -8.48 4.05
C LEU A 78 6.51 -7.39 5.11
N GLY A 79 5.44 -6.78 5.59
CA GLY A 79 5.46 -5.70 6.57
C GLY A 79 5.34 -4.29 5.99
N PRO A 80 5.09 -3.27 6.86
CA PRO A 80 4.71 -1.92 6.41
C PRO A 80 5.80 -1.22 5.59
N VAL A 81 7.07 -1.47 5.88
CA VAL A 81 8.20 -0.90 5.10
C VAL A 81 8.17 -1.39 3.66
N ALA A 82 7.86 -2.68 3.43
CA ALA A 82 7.75 -3.22 2.07
C ALA A 82 6.58 -2.58 1.31
N GLY A 83 5.43 -2.38 1.97
CA GLY A 83 4.30 -1.67 1.38
C GLY A 83 4.62 -0.23 0.99
N ILE A 84 5.32 0.52 1.86
CA ILE A 84 5.76 1.88 1.55
C ILE A 84 6.72 1.89 0.35
N LEU A 85 7.65 0.93 0.26
CA LEU A 85 8.56 0.83 -0.88
C LEU A 85 7.81 0.54 -2.19
N VAL A 86 6.84 -0.37 -2.18
CA VAL A 86 5.98 -0.64 -3.35
C VAL A 86 5.19 0.61 -3.74
N ALA A 87 4.59 1.32 -2.77
CA ALA A 87 3.88 2.57 -3.01
C ALA A 87 4.80 3.65 -3.59
N LEU A 88 6.02 3.76 -3.09
CA LEU A 88 7.00 4.73 -3.57
C LEU A 88 7.41 4.43 -5.02
N ILE A 89 7.81 3.19 -5.31
CA ILE A 89 8.29 2.78 -6.63
C ILE A 89 7.18 2.97 -7.68
N LYS A 90 5.94 2.51 -7.42
CA LYS A 90 4.84 2.66 -8.38
C LYS A 90 4.54 4.14 -8.69
N ASN A 91 4.59 5.01 -7.66
CA ASN A 91 4.28 6.42 -7.86
C ASN A 91 5.43 7.21 -8.50
N ILE A 92 6.68 6.85 -8.22
CA ILE A 92 7.84 7.40 -8.95
C ILE A 92 7.74 7.02 -10.44
N LEU A 93 7.48 5.76 -10.75
CA LEU A 93 7.30 5.32 -12.12
C LEU A 93 6.12 6.04 -12.79
N ASN A 94 4.97 6.14 -12.09
CA ASN A 94 3.82 6.87 -12.61
C ASN A 94 4.14 8.36 -12.87
N PHE A 95 4.91 9.00 -12.00
CA PHE A 95 5.36 10.38 -12.18
C PHE A 95 6.25 10.53 -13.44
N LEU A 96 7.18 9.61 -13.66
CA LEU A 96 8.09 9.63 -14.82
C LEU A 96 7.36 9.40 -16.15
N PHE A 97 6.33 8.55 -16.16
CA PHE A 97 5.59 8.22 -17.37
C PHE A 97 4.40 9.15 -17.62
N ASN A 98 3.90 9.84 -16.60
CA ASN A 98 2.71 10.70 -16.67
C ASN A 98 3.09 12.17 -16.41
N MET A 99 3.99 12.70 -17.25
CA MET A 99 4.56 14.06 -17.08
C MET A 99 3.51 15.20 -17.14
N GLY A 100 2.26 14.90 -17.52
CA GLY A 100 1.18 15.90 -17.60
C GLY A 100 0.54 16.23 -16.25
N ASP A 101 0.71 15.38 -15.22
CA ASP A 101 0.11 15.60 -13.90
C ASP A 101 1.10 15.23 -12.78
N PRO A 102 1.90 16.20 -12.30
CA PRO A 102 2.86 15.93 -11.21
C PRO A 102 2.20 15.77 -9.84
N VAL A 103 1.00 16.30 -9.63
CA VAL A 103 0.32 16.33 -8.34
C VAL A 103 -0.38 14.99 -8.04
N GLY A 104 -0.98 14.37 -9.06
CA GLY A 104 -1.71 13.10 -8.93
C GLY A 104 -0.90 11.96 -8.31
N PRO A 105 0.32 11.63 -8.79
CA PRO A 105 1.16 10.60 -8.19
C PRO A 105 1.54 10.87 -6.73
N VAL A 106 1.77 12.15 -6.37
CA VAL A 106 2.06 12.54 -4.97
C VAL A 106 0.84 12.33 -4.09
N ALA A 107 -0.33 12.77 -4.55
CA ALA A 107 -1.59 12.55 -3.85
C ALA A 107 -1.88 11.06 -3.65
N ASN A 108 -1.66 10.25 -4.69
CA ASN A 108 -1.86 8.80 -4.65
C ASN A 108 -0.88 8.09 -3.71
N PHE A 109 0.37 8.55 -3.65
CA PHE A 109 1.36 8.05 -2.69
C PHE A 109 0.93 8.34 -1.25
N LEU A 110 0.53 9.57 -0.94
CA LEU A 110 0.09 9.96 0.40
C LEU A 110 -1.18 9.22 0.83
N ALA A 111 -2.13 9.05 -0.11
CA ALA A 111 -3.32 8.23 0.09
C ALA A 111 -2.96 6.78 0.44
N GLY A 112 -2.17 6.14 -0.41
CA GLY A 112 -1.75 4.75 -0.24
C GLY A 112 -1.03 4.54 1.08
N VAL A 113 -0.04 5.39 1.42
CA VAL A 113 0.73 5.29 2.68
C VAL A 113 -0.18 5.48 3.90
N SER A 114 -1.06 6.47 3.90
CA SER A 114 -2.01 6.70 5.00
C SER A 114 -2.93 5.49 5.20
N PHE A 115 -3.44 4.92 4.11
CA PHE A 115 -4.31 3.76 4.12
C PHE A 115 -3.60 2.50 4.63
N LEU A 116 -2.45 2.15 4.03
CA LEU A 116 -1.74 0.92 4.40
C LEU A 116 -1.22 0.93 5.84
N LEU A 117 -0.72 2.08 6.33
CA LEU A 117 -0.21 2.16 7.70
C LEU A 117 -1.34 2.02 8.72
N SER A 118 -2.42 2.78 8.56
CA SER A 118 -3.56 2.72 9.48
C SER A 118 -4.21 1.32 9.46
N ALA A 119 -4.46 0.75 8.28
CA ALA A 119 -5.01 -0.60 8.15
C ALA A 119 -4.11 -1.65 8.83
N TYR A 120 -2.80 -1.60 8.59
CA TYR A 120 -1.84 -2.55 9.17
C TYR A 120 -1.76 -2.43 10.70
N TYR A 121 -1.59 -1.21 11.24
CA TYR A 121 -1.43 -1.03 12.68
C TYR A 121 -2.70 -1.38 13.46
N VAL A 122 -3.87 -1.02 12.95
CA VAL A 122 -5.16 -1.38 13.57
C VAL A 122 -5.36 -2.89 13.57
N THR A 123 -5.14 -3.55 12.43
CA THR A 123 -5.23 -5.02 12.32
C THR A 123 -4.26 -5.72 13.27
N LYS A 124 -3.02 -5.24 13.36
CA LYS A 124 -2.00 -5.79 14.25
C LYS A 124 -2.34 -5.61 15.74
N ARG A 125 -2.96 -4.47 16.09
CA ARG A 125 -3.33 -4.18 17.49
C ARG A 125 -4.52 -5.03 17.96
N GLN A 126 -5.44 -5.38 17.06
CA GLN A 126 -6.64 -6.16 17.41
C GLN A 126 -6.44 -7.69 17.37
N GLY A 127 -5.31 -8.18 16.88
CA GLY A 127 -4.99 -9.60 16.82
C GLY A 127 -3.80 -9.88 15.92
N ARG A 128 -3.16 -11.06 16.10
CA ARG A 128 -1.99 -11.46 15.33
C ARG A 128 -2.30 -11.49 13.82
N HIS A 129 -1.68 -10.58 13.06
CA HIS A 129 -1.51 -10.62 11.58
C HIS A 129 -2.72 -11.05 10.72
N GLY A 130 -3.94 -10.54 11.01
CA GLY A 130 -5.10 -10.86 10.15
C GLY A 130 -5.66 -12.28 10.30
N ASP A 131 -5.33 -12.99 11.39
CA ASP A 131 -5.85 -14.34 11.64
C ASP A 131 -7.36 -14.38 11.83
N LYS A 132 -7.94 -13.27 12.31
CA LYS A 132 -9.39 -13.11 12.43
C LYS A 132 -9.91 -12.21 11.30
N PRO A 133 -10.86 -12.66 10.47
CA PRO A 133 -11.40 -11.86 9.36
C PRO A 133 -12.02 -10.53 9.84
N ARG A 134 -12.56 -10.49 11.05
CA ARG A 134 -13.10 -9.27 11.66
C ARG A 134 -12.01 -8.22 11.93
N SER A 135 -10.82 -8.61 12.39
CA SER A 135 -9.71 -7.70 12.65
C SER A 135 -9.17 -7.05 11.36
N LEU A 136 -9.15 -7.81 10.26
CA LEU A 136 -8.77 -7.29 8.95
C LEU A 136 -9.79 -6.27 8.44
N LEU A 137 -11.08 -6.60 8.52
CA LEU A 137 -12.16 -5.70 8.10
C LEU A 137 -12.16 -4.39 8.88
N THR A 138 -12.04 -4.45 10.21
CA THR A 138 -11.95 -3.22 11.03
C THR A 138 -10.71 -2.40 10.69
N GLY A 139 -9.58 -3.03 10.41
CA GLY A 139 -8.37 -2.34 9.96
C GLY A 139 -8.57 -1.62 8.64
N LEU A 140 -9.25 -2.25 7.67
CA LEU A 140 -9.53 -1.65 6.37
C LEU A 140 -10.54 -0.49 6.46
N VAL A 141 -11.59 -0.61 7.28
CA VAL A 141 -12.56 0.48 7.50
C VAL A 141 -11.87 1.69 8.13
N ILE A 142 -11.19 1.49 9.25
CA ILE A 142 -10.46 2.59 9.92
C ILE A 142 -9.37 3.16 8.99
N GLY A 143 -8.73 2.31 8.18
CA GLY A 143 -7.79 2.73 7.16
C GLY A 143 -8.40 3.67 6.14
N THR A 144 -9.60 3.38 5.66
CA THR A 144 -10.35 4.23 4.74
C THR A 144 -10.70 5.58 5.37
N ASP A 145 -11.16 5.58 6.62
CA ASP A 145 -11.51 6.82 7.34
C ASP A 145 -10.27 7.71 7.53
N VAL A 146 -9.15 7.14 7.99
CA VAL A 146 -7.90 7.88 8.19
C VAL A 146 -7.38 8.42 6.86
N MET A 147 -7.38 7.62 5.79
CA MET A 147 -7.00 8.07 4.45
C MET A 147 -7.86 9.25 4.00
N THR A 148 -9.17 9.15 4.16
CA THR A 148 -10.12 10.20 3.76
C THR A 148 -9.86 11.51 4.51
N ILE A 149 -9.65 11.44 5.82
CA ILE A 149 -9.36 12.63 6.64
C ILE A 149 -8.02 13.27 6.23
N VAL A 150 -6.96 12.46 6.14
CA VAL A 150 -5.62 12.95 5.78
C VAL A 150 -5.64 13.59 4.39
N LEU A 151 -6.27 12.93 3.40
CA LEU A 151 -6.34 13.49 2.05
C LEU A 151 -7.24 14.71 1.96
N SER A 152 -8.33 14.80 2.73
CA SER A 152 -9.16 16.00 2.76
C SER A 152 -8.39 17.21 3.26
N ILE A 153 -7.58 17.03 4.31
CA ILE A 153 -6.70 18.08 4.85
C ILE A 153 -5.62 18.46 3.85
N LEU A 154 -4.94 17.47 3.26
CA LEU A 154 -3.88 17.72 2.28
C LEU A 154 -4.42 18.37 1.00
N ASN A 155 -5.59 17.96 0.52
CA ASN A 155 -6.23 18.60 -0.62
C ASN A 155 -6.56 20.06 -0.32
N TYR A 156 -7.06 20.37 0.86
CA TYR A 156 -7.42 21.72 1.23
C TYR A 156 -6.21 22.68 1.25
N PHE A 157 -5.12 22.26 1.89
CA PHE A 157 -3.97 23.13 2.14
C PHE A 157 -2.92 23.11 1.04
N VAL A 158 -2.77 22.00 0.32
CA VAL A 158 -1.62 21.76 -0.58
C VAL A 158 -2.05 21.38 -1.98
N LEU A 159 -2.78 20.27 -2.14
CA LEU A 159 -2.96 19.65 -3.46
C LEU A 159 -3.86 20.51 -4.38
N LEU A 160 -5.02 20.95 -3.91
CA LEU A 160 -5.93 21.76 -4.72
C LEU A 160 -5.38 23.16 -5.03
N PRO A 161 -4.76 23.90 -4.08
CA PRO A 161 -4.09 25.14 -4.41
C PRO A 161 -2.96 24.95 -5.44
N LEU A 162 -2.19 23.87 -5.32
CA LEU A 162 -1.13 23.53 -6.27
C LEU A 162 -1.68 23.20 -7.66
N TYR A 163 -2.79 22.45 -7.74
CA TYR A 163 -3.51 22.23 -9.00
C TYR A 163 -3.99 23.53 -9.63
N GLY A 164 -4.57 24.43 -8.84
CA GLY A 164 -5.01 25.74 -9.29
C GLY A 164 -3.88 26.57 -9.90
N MET A 165 -2.69 26.53 -9.26
CA MET A 165 -1.50 27.25 -9.75
C MET A 165 -0.90 26.64 -11.03
N ILE A 166 -0.77 25.31 -11.08
CA ILE A 166 -0.11 24.62 -12.21
C ILE A 166 -0.99 24.66 -13.47
N PHE A 167 -2.29 24.48 -13.32
CA PHE A 167 -3.23 24.38 -14.45
C PHE A 167 -4.01 25.66 -14.70
N ASN A 168 -3.71 26.76 -13.99
CA ASN A 168 -4.41 28.06 -14.09
C ASN A 168 -5.94 27.97 -13.93
N LEU A 169 -6.40 27.07 -13.05
CA LEU A 169 -7.81 26.82 -12.76
C LEU A 169 -8.26 27.65 -11.55
N SER A 170 -8.56 28.93 -11.76
CA SER A 170 -9.04 29.88 -10.73
C SER A 170 -10.31 29.39 -10.02
N ASP A 171 -11.20 28.72 -10.74
CA ASP A 171 -12.46 28.19 -10.21
C ASP A 171 -12.25 27.13 -9.10
N ILE A 172 -11.18 26.36 -9.18
CA ILE A 172 -10.82 25.38 -8.14
C ILE A 172 -10.45 26.09 -6.85
N VAL A 173 -9.70 27.19 -6.94
CA VAL A 173 -9.24 27.94 -5.75
C VAL A 173 -10.40 28.64 -5.06
N HIS A 174 -11.39 29.14 -5.82
CA HIS A 174 -12.56 29.80 -5.25
C HIS A 174 -13.56 28.84 -4.59
N ASN A 175 -13.64 27.60 -5.06
CA ASN A 175 -14.63 26.61 -4.62
C ASN A 175 -14.06 25.42 -3.84
N LEU A 176 -12.90 25.59 -3.18
CA LEU A 176 -12.18 24.51 -2.47
C LEU A 176 -13.06 23.68 -1.53
N LYS A 177 -13.88 24.34 -0.71
CA LYS A 177 -14.74 23.65 0.27
C LYS A 177 -15.77 22.75 -0.41
N VAL A 178 -16.39 23.24 -1.49
CA VAL A 178 -17.39 22.48 -2.24
C VAL A 178 -16.73 21.28 -2.90
N ILE A 179 -15.59 21.45 -3.54
CA ILE A 179 -14.85 20.37 -4.22
C ILE A 179 -14.44 19.29 -3.24
N ILE A 180 -14.00 19.65 -2.03
CA ILE A 180 -13.61 18.68 -1.02
C ILE A 180 -14.81 17.90 -0.51
N VAL A 181 -15.90 18.58 -0.15
CA VAL A 181 -17.06 17.92 0.45
C VAL A 181 -17.82 17.07 -0.58
N SER A 182 -18.01 17.58 -1.81
CA SER A 182 -18.77 16.88 -2.85
C SER A 182 -17.90 15.96 -3.74
N GLY A 183 -16.58 16.17 -3.80
CA GLY A 183 -15.66 15.41 -4.63
C GLY A 183 -14.69 14.53 -3.85
N VAL A 184 -13.78 15.14 -3.11
CA VAL A 184 -12.64 14.43 -2.49
C VAL A 184 -13.08 13.45 -1.42
N ILE A 185 -14.00 13.81 -0.53
CA ILE A 185 -14.47 12.93 0.54
C ILE A 185 -15.18 11.69 -0.02
N PRO A 186 -16.26 11.83 -0.83
CA PRO A 186 -16.95 10.66 -1.35
C PRO A 186 -16.04 9.80 -2.24
N PHE A 187 -15.15 10.43 -3.02
CA PHE A 187 -14.17 9.70 -3.83
C PHE A 187 -13.28 8.78 -2.98
N ASN A 188 -12.66 9.30 -1.91
CA ASN A 188 -11.76 8.52 -1.08
C ASN A 188 -12.48 7.41 -0.30
N ILE A 189 -13.73 7.64 0.13
CA ILE A 189 -14.56 6.61 0.74
C ILE A 189 -14.84 5.49 -0.26
N ILE A 190 -15.29 5.81 -1.48
CA ILE A 190 -15.56 4.83 -2.53
C ILE A 190 -14.27 4.07 -2.89
N LYS A 191 -13.16 4.78 -3.09
CA LYS A 191 -11.84 4.19 -3.38
C LYS A 191 -11.44 3.20 -2.28
N GLY A 192 -11.52 3.62 -1.02
CA GLY A 192 -11.16 2.79 0.12
C GLY A 192 -12.04 1.54 0.24
N ILE A 193 -13.36 1.65 0.03
CA ILE A 193 -14.29 0.51 0.07
C ILE A 193 -13.96 -0.48 -1.05
N VAL A 194 -13.82 -0.02 -2.29
CA VAL A 194 -13.55 -0.87 -3.46
C VAL A 194 -12.22 -1.61 -3.29
N ILE A 195 -11.17 -0.91 -2.91
CA ILE A 195 -9.85 -1.51 -2.66
C ILE A 195 -9.91 -2.50 -1.51
N SER A 196 -10.62 -2.17 -0.42
CA SER A 196 -10.79 -3.06 0.73
C SER A 196 -11.50 -4.37 0.37
N ILE A 197 -12.55 -4.31 -0.43
CA ILE A 197 -13.29 -5.50 -0.89
C ILE A 197 -12.37 -6.40 -1.73
N ILE A 198 -11.70 -5.83 -2.74
CA ILE A 198 -10.81 -6.60 -3.63
C ILE A 198 -9.66 -7.20 -2.83
N PHE A 199 -9.02 -6.39 -1.96
CA PHE A 199 -7.94 -6.85 -1.11
C PHE A 199 -8.38 -7.99 -0.18
N TYR A 200 -9.55 -7.88 0.45
CA TYR A 200 -10.09 -8.90 1.35
C TYR A 200 -10.26 -10.24 0.65
N PHE A 201 -10.83 -10.25 -0.56
CA PHE A 201 -11.01 -11.49 -1.34
C PHE A 201 -9.68 -12.11 -1.74
N ILE A 202 -8.75 -11.31 -2.25
CA ILE A 202 -7.42 -11.78 -2.68
C ILE A 202 -6.62 -12.29 -1.49
N PHE A 203 -6.59 -11.53 -0.39
CA PHE A 203 -5.83 -11.90 0.80
C PHE A 203 -6.32 -13.19 1.45
N ASN A 204 -7.64 -13.38 1.58
CA ASN A 204 -8.22 -14.62 2.08
C ASN A 204 -7.90 -15.82 1.18
N ARG A 205 -7.90 -15.62 -0.14
CA ARG A 205 -7.54 -16.70 -1.08
C ARG A 205 -6.08 -17.10 -0.95
N ILE A 206 -5.19 -16.13 -0.84
CA ILE A 206 -3.75 -16.36 -0.64
C ILE A 206 -3.47 -17.03 0.70
N LYS A 207 -4.11 -16.53 1.78
CA LYS A 207 -3.93 -17.08 3.12
C LYS A 207 -4.33 -18.55 3.22
N ASN A 208 -5.42 -18.95 2.57
CA ASN A 208 -5.90 -20.34 2.57
C ASN A 208 -4.99 -21.29 1.80
N ASN A 209 -4.23 -20.79 0.81
CA ASN A 209 -3.33 -21.61 -0.01
C ASN A 209 -1.88 -21.65 0.52
N ILE A 210 -1.50 -20.67 1.32
CA ILE A 210 -0.19 -20.62 1.97
C ILE A 210 -0.46 -20.90 3.45
N HIS A 211 -0.15 -22.12 3.92
CA HIS A 211 -0.13 -22.42 5.35
C HIS A 211 0.95 -21.53 6.02
N LEU A 212 0.56 -20.32 6.39
CA LEU A 212 1.37 -19.37 7.17
C LEU A 212 1.14 -19.61 8.65
#